data_22cd462240e6d45334ccc0e87e596241
#
_entry.id   22cd462240e6d45334ccc0e87e596241
#
_cell.length_a   1.000
_cell.length_b   1.000
_cell.length_c   1.000
_cell.angle_alpha   90.00
_cell.angle_beta   90.00
_cell.angle_gamma   90.00
#
_symmetry.space_group_name_H-M   'P 1'
#
loop_
_entity.id
_entity.type
_entity.pdbx_description
1 polymer ?
#
loop_
_entity_poly.entity_id
_entity_poly.type
_entity_poly.pdbx_seq_one_letter_code
_entity_poly.pdbx_strand_id
1 'polypeptide(L)'
;MVISAAVIATALFFLAILWIQSQPVSAKLIGLAIELASSGLFWWAIITSRKARLRFAFAPDNPHSLLTDGPYGYVRHPFYTSYIIFWIGWGISTWSIWAVVPVAGIVVLYVFAALDEEKKFSRTPLAGAYADYRVRAGLFWPRLGW
;
A
#
# COMPACT_ATOMS: atom_id res chain seq x y z
N MET A 1 7.84 12.96 -7.24
CA MET A 1 8.45 13.96 -6.33
C MET A 1 7.59 14.23 -5.09
N VAL A 2 6.29 14.55 -5.20
CA VAL A 2 5.45 14.90 -4.02
C VAL A 2 5.35 13.77 -3.00
N ILE A 3 5.07 12.52 -3.44
CA ILE A 3 4.96 11.36 -2.54
C ILE A 3 6.28 11.11 -1.81
N SER A 4 7.42 11.17 -2.51
CA SER A 4 8.73 10.95 -1.87
C SER A 4 9.04 12.01 -0.81
N ALA A 5 8.72 13.27 -1.07
CA ALA A 5 8.89 14.35 -0.09
C ALA A 5 8.00 14.15 1.13
N ALA A 6 6.72 13.78 0.93
CA ALA A 6 5.79 13.50 2.02
C ALA A 6 6.24 12.32 2.89
N VAL A 7 6.72 11.24 2.27
CA VAL A 7 7.28 10.07 2.94
C VAL A 7 8.47 10.47 3.82
N ILE A 8 9.43 11.22 3.27
CA ILE A 8 10.61 11.68 4.02
C ILE A 8 10.18 12.60 5.18
N ALA A 9 9.30 13.56 4.94
CA ALA A 9 8.82 14.48 5.97
C ALA A 9 8.11 13.73 7.12
N THR A 10 7.26 12.74 6.80
CA THR A 10 6.59 11.92 7.80
C THR A 10 7.57 11.07 8.59
N ALA A 11 8.56 10.46 7.93
CA ALA A 11 9.59 9.68 8.60
C ALA A 11 10.39 10.54 9.59
N LEU A 12 10.83 11.72 9.15
CA LEU A 12 11.56 12.66 10.02
C LEU A 12 10.71 13.13 11.21
N PHE A 13 9.43 13.40 10.99
CA PHE A 13 8.49 13.77 12.04
C PHE A 13 8.33 12.64 13.07
N PHE A 14 8.17 11.39 12.65
CA PHE A 14 8.06 10.26 13.56
C PHE A 14 9.35 9.98 14.32
N LEU A 15 10.51 10.07 13.65
CA LEU A 15 11.81 9.96 14.32
C LEU A 15 12.00 11.06 15.38
N ALA A 16 11.58 12.28 15.09
CA ALA A 16 11.65 13.37 16.07
C ALA A 16 10.76 13.09 17.30
N ILE A 17 9.52 12.60 17.10
CA ILE A 17 8.65 12.21 18.22
C ILE A 17 9.27 11.09 19.04
N LEU A 18 9.78 10.04 18.39
CA LEU A 18 10.41 8.91 19.06
C LEU A 18 11.65 9.31 19.85
N TRP A 19 12.35 10.35 19.40
CA TRP A 19 13.51 10.90 20.09
C TRP A 19 13.15 11.78 21.30
N ILE A 20 12.10 12.61 21.15
CA ILE A 20 11.73 13.62 22.16
C ILE A 20 10.85 13.05 23.27
N GLN A 21 9.98 12.08 22.96
CA GLN A 21 8.99 11.54 23.87
C GLN A 21 9.32 10.09 24.24
N SER A 22 9.06 9.72 25.49
CA SER A 22 9.06 8.31 25.91
C SER A 22 7.73 7.65 25.51
N GLN A 23 7.81 6.49 24.88
CA GLN A 23 6.63 5.74 24.46
C GLN A 23 6.47 4.47 25.31
N PRO A 24 5.22 4.08 25.61
CA PRO A 24 4.93 2.78 26.25
C PRO A 24 5.52 1.61 25.47
N VAL A 25 6.06 0.64 26.14
CA VAL A 25 6.59 -0.60 25.49
C VAL A 25 5.48 -1.30 24.69
N SER A 26 4.25 -1.31 25.19
CA SER A 26 3.10 -1.88 24.49
C SER A 26 2.86 -1.23 23.13
N ALA A 27 2.93 0.11 23.03
CA ALA A 27 2.75 0.83 21.77
C ALA A 27 3.84 0.45 20.75
N LYS A 28 5.11 0.37 21.19
CA LYS A 28 6.23 -0.08 20.35
C LYS A 28 6.05 -1.51 19.85
N LEU A 29 5.63 -2.43 20.73
CA LEU A 29 5.40 -3.82 20.34
C LEU A 29 4.22 -3.98 19.37
N ILE A 30 3.11 -3.27 19.62
CA ILE A 30 1.95 -3.28 18.71
C ILE A 30 2.34 -2.70 17.36
N GLY A 31 2.99 -1.54 17.33
CA GLY A 31 3.44 -0.92 16.09
C GLY A 31 4.39 -1.83 15.32
N LEU A 32 5.39 -2.43 15.99
CA LEU A 32 6.31 -3.39 15.37
C LEU A 32 5.58 -4.59 14.77
N ALA A 33 4.60 -5.17 15.48
CA ALA A 33 3.82 -6.29 14.97
C ALA A 33 3.06 -5.92 13.68
N ILE A 34 2.48 -4.71 13.63
CA ILE A 34 1.81 -4.18 12.44
C ILE A 34 2.80 -3.95 11.28
N GLU A 35 3.99 -3.43 11.56
CA GLU A 35 5.04 -3.21 10.57
C GLU A 35 5.56 -4.54 9.99
N LEU A 36 5.70 -5.57 10.82
CA LEU A 36 6.08 -6.91 10.36
C LEU A 36 4.98 -7.52 9.46
N ALA A 37 3.71 -7.39 9.83
CA ALA A 37 2.59 -7.83 8.99
C ALA A 37 2.55 -7.08 7.66
N SER A 38 2.76 -5.77 7.67
CA SER A 38 2.90 -4.92 6.49
C SER A 38 4.03 -5.41 5.58
N SER A 39 5.20 -5.68 6.16
CA SER A 39 6.36 -6.21 5.44
C SER A 39 6.06 -7.56 4.80
N GLY A 40 5.34 -8.43 5.49
CA GLY A 40 4.88 -9.72 4.94
C GLY A 40 3.98 -9.52 3.71
N LEU A 41 3.00 -8.61 3.77
CA LEU A 41 2.15 -8.27 2.63
C LEU A 41 2.96 -7.70 1.46
N PHE A 42 3.91 -6.80 1.74
CA PHE A 42 4.79 -6.21 0.74
C PHE A 42 5.61 -7.28 0.00
N TRP A 43 6.24 -8.18 0.74
CA TRP A 43 7.02 -9.28 0.14
C TRP A 43 6.14 -10.25 -0.64
N TRP A 44 4.93 -10.56 -0.16
CA TRP A 44 3.99 -11.37 -0.92
C TRP A 44 3.61 -10.71 -2.25
N ALA A 45 3.34 -9.40 -2.24
CA ALA A 45 3.07 -8.64 -3.47
C ALA A 45 4.28 -8.65 -4.43
N ILE A 46 5.52 -8.49 -3.92
CA ILE A 46 6.74 -8.60 -4.74
C ILE A 46 6.86 -9.97 -5.39
N ILE A 47 6.75 -11.05 -4.61
CA ILE A 47 6.90 -12.42 -5.12
C ILE A 47 5.87 -12.68 -6.22
N THR A 48 4.61 -12.28 -5.99
CA THR A 48 3.54 -12.46 -6.96
C THR A 48 3.78 -11.65 -8.23
N SER A 49 4.15 -10.38 -8.11
CA SER A 49 4.41 -9.52 -9.27
C SER A 49 5.64 -9.95 -10.07
N ARG A 50 6.69 -10.43 -9.41
CA ARG A 50 7.87 -10.98 -10.09
C ARG A 50 7.55 -12.24 -10.90
N LYS A 51 6.76 -13.16 -10.34
CA LYS A 51 6.30 -14.35 -11.06
C LYS A 51 5.51 -14.00 -12.32
N ALA A 52 4.66 -12.99 -12.25
CA ALA A 52 3.92 -12.49 -13.39
C ALA A 52 4.83 -11.87 -14.45
N ARG A 53 5.80 -11.04 -14.05
CA ARG A 53 6.80 -10.44 -14.98
C ARG A 53 7.63 -11.50 -15.70
N LEU A 54 8.04 -12.58 -15.04
CA LEU A 54 8.77 -13.68 -15.67
C LEU A 54 7.95 -14.42 -16.73
N ARG A 55 6.63 -14.47 -16.57
CA ARG A 55 5.74 -15.01 -17.61
C ARG A 55 5.59 -14.11 -18.84
N PHE A 56 5.82 -12.78 -18.68
CA PHE A 56 5.60 -11.75 -19.71
C PHE A 56 6.88 -11.07 -20.18
N ALA A 57 8.07 -11.58 -19.81
CA ALA A 57 9.38 -11.02 -20.20
C ALA A 57 9.61 -10.95 -21.72
N PHE A 58 8.76 -11.57 -22.53
CA PHE A 58 8.80 -11.55 -23.97
C PHE A 58 7.91 -10.50 -24.64
N ALA A 59 7.19 -9.66 -23.87
CA ALA A 59 6.34 -8.60 -24.41
C ALA A 59 6.44 -7.31 -23.55
N PRO A 60 7.52 -6.52 -23.71
CA PRO A 60 7.79 -5.37 -22.83
C PRO A 60 6.80 -4.19 -22.97
N ASP A 61 6.07 -4.06 -24.08
CA ASP A 61 5.39 -2.81 -24.43
C ASP A 61 3.84 -2.84 -24.34
N ASN A 62 3.23 -3.94 -23.88
CA ASN A 62 1.78 -3.99 -23.72
C ASN A 62 1.39 -4.83 -22.49
N PRO A 63 0.60 -4.30 -21.55
CA PRO A 63 0.06 -5.08 -20.44
C PRO A 63 -1.01 -6.03 -20.99
N HIS A 64 -0.58 -7.25 -21.40
CA HIS A 64 -1.46 -8.26 -21.99
C HIS A 64 -2.24 -9.08 -20.97
N SER A 65 -2.04 -8.84 -19.67
CA SER A 65 -2.80 -9.52 -18.61
C SER A 65 -2.88 -8.71 -17.33
N LEU A 66 -4.01 -8.86 -16.69
CA LEU A 66 -4.29 -8.31 -15.38
C LEU A 66 -3.77 -9.29 -14.32
N LEU A 67 -3.00 -8.78 -13.35
CA LEU A 67 -2.53 -9.57 -12.22
C LEU A 67 -3.64 -9.67 -11.17
N THR A 68 -4.14 -10.88 -10.95
CA THR A 68 -5.24 -11.17 -10.01
C THR A 68 -4.88 -12.22 -8.97
N ASP A 69 -3.64 -12.75 -9.01
CA ASP A 69 -3.17 -13.80 -8.11
C ASP A 69 -2.64 -13.26 -6.78
N GLY A 70 -2.54 -14.13 -5.79
CA GLY A 70 -1.97 -13.80 -4.49
C GLY A 70 -2.71 -12.64 -3.82
N PRO A 71 -2.01 -11.61 -3.29
CA PRO A 71 -2.64 -10.48 -2.61
C PRO A 71 -3.52 -9.65 -3.56
N TYR A 72 -3.26 -9.69 -4.88
CA TYR A 72 -4.09 -9.01 -5.87
C TYR A 72 -5.48 -9.64 -6.04
N GLY A 73 -5.69 -10.88 -5.61
CA GLY A 73 -7.03 -11.49 -5.54
C GLY A 73 -7.94 -10.82 -4.50
N TYR A 74 -7.38 -10.15 -3.51
CA TYR A 74 -8.11 -9.51 -2.41
C TYR A 74 -8.19 -8.00 -2.56
N VAL A 75 -7.05 -7.36 -2.88
CA VAL A 75 -6.94 -5.91 -3.04
C VAL A 75 -6.22 -5.56 -4.31
N ARG A 76 -6.64 -4.48 -4.97
CA ARG A 76 -6.08 -4.08 -6.26
C ARG A 76 -4.69 -3.45 -6.15
N HIS A 77 -4.40 -2.81 -5.00
CA HIS A 77 -3.15 -2.10 -4.75
C HIS A 77 -2.42 -2.61 -3.48
N PRO A 78 -1.95 -3.88 -3.46
CA PRO A 78 -1.35 -4.47 -2.26
C PRO A 78 -0.07 -3.75 -1.80
N PHE A 79 0.67 -3.09 -2.70
CA PHE A 79 1.80 -2.26 -2.33
C PHE A 79 1.36 -1.03 -1.53
N TYR A 80 0.36 -0.27 -2.02
CA TYR A 80 -0.15 0.88 -1.27
C TYR A 80 -0.83 0.44 0.03
N THR A 81 -1.52 -0.70 0.04
CA THR A 81 -2.07 -1.28 1.27
C THR A 81 -0.98 -1.54 2.29
N SER A 82 0.14 -2.16 1.88
CA SER A 82 1.26 -2.43 2.79
C SER A 82 1.87 -1.11 3.31
N TYR A 83 2.07 -0.11 2.46
CA TYR A 83 2.58 1.19 2.90
C TYR A 83 1.66 1.89 3.89
N ILE A 84 0.34 1.85 3.68
CA ILE A 84 -0.65 2.42 4.61
C ILE A 84 -0.56 1.71 5.96
N ILE A 85 -0.54 0.37 5.98
CA ILE A 85 -0.43 -0.42 7.21
C ILE A 85 0.89 -0.11 7.93
N PHE A 86 2.00 0.01 7.20
CA PHE A 86 3.30 0.38 7.77
C PHE A 86 3.26 1.74 8.47
N TRP A 87 2.71 2.77 7.82
CA TRP A 87 2.60 4.11 8.41
C TRP A 87 1.68 4.16 9.63
N ILE A 88 0.60 3.35 9.62
CA ILE A 88 -0.27 3.20 10.80
C ILE A 88 0.51 2.55 11.95
N GLY A 89 1.26 1.48 11.70
CA GLY A 89 2.10 0.81 12.71
C GLY A 89 3.11 1.77 13.32
N TRP A 90 3.83 2.52 12.47
CA TRP A 90 4.80 3.50 12.94
C TRP A 90 4.14 4.65 13.71
N GLY A 91 3.00 5.15 13.24
CA GLY A 91 2.21 6.15 13.97
C GLY A 91 1.80 5.67 15.37
N ILE A 92 1.35 4.42 15.50
CA ILE A 92 1.04 3.80 16.81
C ILE A 92 2.28 3.73 17.69
N SER A 93 3.44 3.38 17.13
CA SER A 93 4.71 3.32 17.86
C SER A 93 5.10 4.66 18.49
N THR A 94 4.72 5.79 17.88
CA THR A 94 4.99 7.13 18.42
C THR A 94 4.18 7.46 19.67
N TRP A 95 3.06 6.75 19.90
CA TRP A 95 2.10 7.03 20.99
C TRP A 95 1.65 8.50 21.03
N SER A 96 1.56 9.16 19.87
CA SER A 96 1.22 10.55 19.73
C SER A 96 -0.01 10.74 18.87
N ILE A 97 -1.00 11.50 19.37
CA ILE A 97 -2.19 11.84 18.57
C ILE A 97 -1.83 12.64 17.31
N TRP A 98 -0.75 13.39 17.35
CA TRP A 98 -0.26 14.17 16.21
C TRP A 98 0.22 13.31 15.04
N ALA A 99 0.49 12.02 15.28
CA ALA A 99 0.83 11.08 14.22
C ALA A 99 -0.33 10.85 13.23
N VAL A 100 -1.58 11.09 13.66
CA VAL A 100 -2.77 10.95 12.79
C VAL A 100 -2.69 11.89 11.59
N VAL A 101 -2.17 13.10 11.75
CA VAL A 101 -2.11 14.11 10.67
C VAL A 101 -1.24 13.65 9.49
N PRO A 102 0.05 13.29 9.67
CA PRO A 102 0.87 12.83 8.56
C PRO A 102 0.42 11.47 8.01
N VAL A 103 -0.09 10.57 8.85
CA VAL A 103 -0.65 9.29 8.36
C VAL A 103 -1.84 9.54 7.44
N ALA A 104 -2.80 10.38 7.85
CA ALA A 104 -3.94 10.73 7.02
C ALA A 104 -3.50 11.38 5.70
N GLY A 105 -2.52 12.29 5.75
CA GLY A 105 -1.95 12.92 4.55
C GLY A 105 -1.37 11.90 3.57
N ILE A 106 -0.58 10.94 4.06
CA ILE A 106 -0.01 9.86 3.24
C ILE A 106 -1.10 8.95 2.67
N VAL A 107 -2.10 8.58 3.46
CA VAL A 107 -3.24 7.78 2.97
C VAL A 107 -3.94 8.47 1.82
N VAL A 108 -4.22 9.77 1.96
CA VAL A 108 -4.84 10.58 0.89
C VAL A 108 -3.98 10.57 -0.38
N LEU A 109 -2.66 10.74 -0.25
CA LEU A 109 -1.75 10.69 -1.41
C LEU A 109 -1.76 9.32 -2.10
N TYR A 110 -1.79 8.22 -1.35
CA TYR A 110 -1.87 6.88 -1.93
C TYR A 110 -3.25 6.60 -2.57
N VAL A 111 -4.33 7.15 -2.01
CA VAL A 111 -5.66 7.07 -2.66
C VAL A 111 -5.61 7.76 -4.02
N PHE A 112 -5.10 8.98 -4.10
CA PHE A 112 -5.00 9.70 -5.38
C PHE A 112 -4.10 8.98 -6.38
N ALA A 113 -2.96 8.45 -5.94
CA ALA A 113 -2.05 7.70 -6.80
C ALA A 113 -2.73 6.44 -7.36
N ALA A 114 -3.42 5.67 -6.51
CA ALA A 114 -4.14 4.47 -6.93
C ALA A 114 -5.26 4.79 -7.92
N LEU A 115 -6.04 5.84 -7.67
CA LEU A 115 -7.12 6.25 -8.57
C LEU A 115 -6.58 6.76 -9.93
N ASP A 116 -5.42 7.43 -9.94
CA ASP A 116 -4.78 7.84 -11.20
C ASP A 116 -4.27 6.63 -11.99
N GLU A 117 -3.68 5.63 -11.33
CA GLU A 117 -3.30 4.36 -11.96
C GLU A 117 -4.52 3.63 -12.54
N GLU A 118 -5.63 3.53 -11.80
CA GLU A 118 -6.87 2.92 -12.29
C GLU A 118 -7.44 3.65 -13.50
N LYS A 119 -7.39 4.99 -13.50
CA LYS A 119 -7.82 5.81 -14.64
C LYS A 119 -6.96 5.57 -15.89
N LYS A 120 -5.66 5.33 -15.74
CA LYS A 120 -4.80 4.94 -16.86
C LYS A 120 -5.18 3.56 -17.40
N PHE A 121 -5.46 2.60 -16.52
CA PHE A 121 -5.89 1.24 -16.89
C PHE A 121 -7.19 1.24 -17.70
N SER A 122 -8.15 2.11 -17.36
CA SER A 122 -9.43 2.22 -18.09
C SER A 122 -9.30 2.69 -19.54
N ARG A 123 -8.10 3.13 -19.95
CA ARG A 123 -7.78 3.56 -21.31
C ARG A 123 -7.02 2.51 -22.11
N THR A 124 -6.81 1.32 -21.55
CA THR A 124 -6.12 0.19 -22.19
C THR A 124 -7.11 -0.82 -22.76
N PRO A 125 -6.69 -1.74 -23.65
CA PRO A 125 -7.53 -2.84 -24.12
C PRO A 125 -8.07 -3.73 -23.01
N LEU A 126 -7.48 -3.69 -21.82
CA LEU A 126 -7.90 -4.46 -20.63
C LEU A 126 -9.00 -3.79 -19.81
N ALA A 127 -9.56 -2.66 -20.26
CA ALA A 127 -10.54 -1.87 -19.49
C ALA A 127 -11.75 -2.71 -19.04
N GLY A 128 -12.27 -3.61 -19.91
CA GLY A 128 -13.37 -4.51 -19.56
C GLY A 128 -12.99 -5.52 -18.48
N ALA A 129 -11.88 -6.26 -18.67
CA ALA A 129 -11.39 -7.21 -17.68
C ALA A 129 -11.04 -6.53 -16.34
N TYR A 130 -10.56 -5.28 -16.39
CA TYR A 130 -10.28 -4.48 -15.20
C TYR A 130 -11.58 -4.07 -14.47
N ALA A 131 -12.65 -3.75 -15.22
CA ALA A 131 -13.95 -3.44 -14.62
C ALA A 131 -14.51 -4.65 -13.84
N ASP A 132 -14.44 -5.86 -14.39
CA ASP A 132 -14.83 -7.11 -13.72
C ASP A 132 -13.96 -7.40 -12.49
N TYR A 133 -12.67 -7.13 -12.58
CA TYR A 133 -11.75 -7.27 -11.46
C TYR A 133 -12.08 -6.30 -10.32
N ARG A 134 -12.44 -5.05 -10.62
CA ARG A 134 -12.85 -4.04 -9.63
C ARG A 134 -14.09 -4.45 -8.83
N VAL A 135 -14.97 -5.26 -9.38
CA VAL A 135 -16.13 -5.77 -8.65
C VAL A 135 -15.70 -6.78 -7.58
N ARG A 136 -14.68 -7.58 -7.84
CA ARG A 136 -14.21 -8.67 -6.96
C ARG A 136 -13.18 -8.22 -5.93
N ALA A 137 -12.20 -7.43 -6.33
CA ALA A 137 -11.13 -6.98 -5.45
C ALA A 137 -11.37 -5.55 -4.94
N GLY A 138 -11.13 -5.31 -3.64
CA GLY A 138 -11.22 -3.97 -3.05
C GLY A 138 -10.04 -3.08 -3.44
N LEU A 139 -10.14 -1.77 -3.19
CA LEU A 139 -9.03 -0.85 -3.48
C LEU A 139 -7.81 -1.16 -2.60
N PHE A 140 -7.98 -1.03 -1.27
CA PHE A 140 -6.97 -1.29 -0.25
C PHE A 140 -7.41 -2.31 0.79
N TRP A 141 -8.70 -2.59 0.90
CA TRP A 141 -9.29 -3.57 1.81
C TRP A 141 -10.01 -4.64 1.01
N PRO A 142 -9.94 -5.91 1.43
CA PRO A 142 -10.73 -6.96 0.81
C PRO A 142 -12.22 -6.59 0.81
N ARG A 143 -12.91 -6.87 -0.28
CA ARG A 143 -14.37 -6.78 -0.26
C ARG A 143 -14.92 -7.95 0.55
N LEU A 144 -15.59 -7.63 1.65
CA LEU A 144 -16.32 -8.60 2.46
C LEU A 144 -17.73 -8.70 1.88
N GLY A 145 -17.99 -9.70 1.07
CA GLY A 145 -19.30 -9.96 0.51
C GLY A 145 -19.21 -10.51 -0.92
N TRP A 146 -19.34 -11.77 -1.01
CA TRP A 146 -19.65 -12.53 -2.23
C TRP A 146 -21.15 -12.76 -2.29
#